data_517981684cb1b6cc5fa95b62a743707e
#
_entry.id   517981684cb1b6cc5fa95b62a743707e
#
_cell.length_a   1.000
_cell.length_b   1.000
_cell.length_c   1.000
_cell.angle_alpha   90.00
_cell.angle_beta   90.00
_cell.angle_gamma   90.00
#
_symmetry.space_group_name_H-M   'P 1'
#
loop_
_entity.id
_entity.type
_entity.pdbx_description
1 polymer ?
#
loop_
_entity_poly.entity_id
_entity_poly.type
_entity_poly.pdbx_seq_one_letter_code
_entity_poly.pdbx_strand_id
1 'polypeptide(L)'
;MKTNKEKVFDFIVEYSKRFKTINDETPKLDTQFLSEKLEMRRSNLSSILNQLVDERKIEKTKGRPVLYYLSTDQEVQIENQVFDSLIGQDLSLKDTIQFTKSAIAYPMRIPRILFTGQKGIGVRTLAEKIYEYVCLQRILKKDSNFKIVDCLDYNEKQISEKLIGKENIFLENNHGLILIKNVNVVSKDLISNVIRMLKNNSDFDFILIIHLNEDLDKLDYLRDYFNFMVHIPSLDNRNLS
;
A
#
# COMPACT_ATOMS: atom_id res chain seq x y z
N MET A 1 -5.69 11.58 -27.32
CA MET A 1 -4.22 11.79 -27.32
C MET A 1 -3.91 12.73 -26.16
N LYS A 2 -3.02 12.37 -25.23
CA LYS A 2 -2.69 13.24 -24.08
C LYS A 2 -1.96 14.51 -24.54
N THR A 3 -2.33 15.65 -24.01
CA THR A 3 -1.63 16.92 -24.23
C THR A 3 -0.23 16.91 -23.62
N ASN A 4 0.65 17.78 -24.05
CA ASN A 4 1.99 17.91 -23.44
C ASN A 4 1.93 18.27 -21.95
N LYS A 5 0.93 19.06 -21.54
CA LYS A 5 0.70 19.42 -20.14
C LYS A 5 0.29 18.21 -19.30
N GLU A 6 -0.60 17.37 -19.80
CA GLU A 6 -0.98 16.11 -19.14
C GLU A 6 0.22 15.17 -19.02
N LYS A 7 1.04 15.04 -20.05
CA LYS A 7 2.25 14.22 -20.02
C LYS A 7 3.24 14.68 -18.94
N VAL A 8 3.46 16.00 -18.84
CA VAL A 8 4.35 16.57 -17.81
C VAL A 8 3.79 16.33 -16.42
N PHE A 9 2.50 16.55 -16.22
CA PHE A 9 1.85 16.34 -14.93
C PHE A 9 1.88 14.87 -14.52
N ASP A 10 1.47 13.96 -15.42
CA ASP A 10 1.50 12.51 -15.18
C ASP A 10 2.91 12.03 -14.80
N PHE A 11 3.93 12.54 -15.51
CA PHE A 11 5.31 12.21 -15.18
C PHE A 11 5.71 12.66 -13.77
N ILE A 12 5.32 13.88 -13.36
CA ILE A 12 5.60 14.39 -12.01
C ILE A 12 4.87 13.55 -10.97
N VAL A 13 3.60 13.17 -11.22
CA VAL A 13 2.82 12.29 -10.36
C VAL A 13 3.51 10.92 -10.21
N GLU A 14 3.86 10.30 -11.33
CA GLU A 14 4.51 8.98 -11.33
C GLU A 14 5.89 9.05 -10.67
N TYR A 15 6.65 10.11 -10.93
CA TYR A 15 7.92 10.34 -10.29
C TYR A 15 7.77 10.54 -8.77
N SER A 16 6.80 11.33 -8.33
CA SER A 16 6.53 11.54 -6.91
C SER A 16 6.10 10.25 -6.22
N LYS A 17 5.30 9.41 -6.87
CA LYS A 17 4.96 8.06 -6.39
C LYS A 17 6.21 7.19 -6.22
N ARG A 18 7.14 7.26 -7.18
CA ARG A 18 8.34 6.42 -7.22
C ARG A 18 9.45 6.90 -6.29
N PHE A 19 9.58 8.20 -6.07
CA PHE A 19 10.71 8.85 -5.38
C PHE A 19 10.29 9.72 -4.20
N LYS A 20 9.29 9.28 -3.43
CA LYS A 20 8.77 10.03 -2.27
C LYS A 20 9.80 10.27 -1.15
N THR A 21 10.86 9.48 -1.06
CA THR A 21 11.98 9.74 -0.14
C THR A 21 13.09 10.42 -0.93
N ILE A 22 13.23 11.73 -0.76
CA ILE A 22 14.35 12.50 -1.33
C ILE A 22 15.58 12.17 -0.47
N ASN A 23 16.39 11.23 -0.94
CA ASN A 23 17.77 11.08 -0.49
C ASN A 23 18.66 11.89 -1.45
N ASP A 24 19.89 12.23 -1.05
CA ASP A 24 20.82 13.00 -1.87
C ASP A 24 21.09 12.38 -3.26
N GLU A 25 20.83 11.10 -3.44
CA GLU A 25 20.95 10.36 -4.71
C GLU A 25 19.69 10.44 -5.61
N THR A 26 18.58 11.03 -5.13
CA THR A 26 17.36 11.12 -5.94
C THR A 26 17.53 12.22 -6.99
N PRO A 27 17.35 11.94 -8.29
CA PRO A 27 17.42 12.97 -9.29
C PRO A 27 16.44 14.11 -8.97
N LYS A 28 16.94 15.34 -8.95
CA LYS A 28 16.13 16.53 -8.63
C LYS A 28 15.22 16.84 -9.80
N LEU A 29 13.92 16.98 -9.56
CA LEU A 29 12.94 17.36 -10.58
C LEU A 29 13.11 18.84 -10.95
N ASP A 30 14.20 19.15 -11.65
CA ASP A 30 14.40 20.47 -12.25
C ASP A 30 14.00 20.49 -13.74
N THR A 31 14.02 21.68 -14.33
CA THR A 31 13.65 21.85 -15.74
C THR A 31 14.58 21.10 -16.68
N GLN A 32 15.84 20.90 -16.31
CA GLN A 32 16.81 20.17 -17.14
C GLN A 32 16.47 18.69 -17.17
N PHE A 33 16.36 18.06 -16.00
CA PHE A 33 16.00 16.65 -15.87
C PHE A 33 14.68 16.33 -16.58
N LEU A 34 13.64 17.16 -16.34
CA LEU A 34 12.34 16.99 -16.98
C LEU A 34 12.41 17.15 -18.52
N SER A 35 13.20 18.10 -19.01
CA SER A 35 13.41 18.32 -20.46
C SER A 35 14.03 17.11 -21.13
N GLU A 36 15.03 16.50 -20.50
CA GLU A 36 15.72 15.30 -20.98
C GLU A 36 14.80 14.07 -20.95
N LYS A 37 14.07 13.86 -19.84
CA LYS A 37 13.18 12.70 -19.67
C LYS A 37 11.94 12.72 -20.53
N LEU A 38 11.41 13.89 -20.82
CA LEU A 38 10.17 14.07 -21.61
C LEU A 38 10.45 14.44 -23.08
N GLU A 39 11.74 14.56 -23.44
CA GLU A 39 12.18 14.97 -24.80
C GLU A 39 11.50 16.28 -25.26
N MET A 40 11.36 17.24 -24.32
CA MET A 40 10.71 18.52 -24.58
C MET A 40 11.71 19.66 -24.55
N ARG A 41 11.49 20.68 -25.41
CA ARG A 41 12.29 21.90 -25.37
C ARG A 41 12.08 22.64 -24.04
N ARG A 42 13.16 23.09 -23.40
CA ARG A 42 13.13 23.76 -22.08
C ARG A 42 12.16 24.94 -22.02
N SER A 43 12.07 25.74 -23.08
CA SER A 43 11.14 26.88 -23.12
C SER A 43 9.68 26.47 -23.04
N ASN A 44 9.29 25.44 -23.79
CA ASN A 44 7.94 24.89 -23.75
C ASN A 44 7.64 24.25 -22.39
N LEU A 45 8.58 23.45 -21.89
CA LEU A 45 8.45 22.82 -20.57
C LEU A 45 8.32 23.86 -19.45
N SER A 46 9.13 24.91 -19.45
CA SER A 46 9.04 26.00 -18.46
C SER A 46 7.67 26.68 -18.46
N SER A 47 7.10 26.90 -19.64
CA SER A 47 5.75 27.45 -19.76
C SER A 47 4.70 26.50 -19.15
N ILE A 48 4.79 25.19 -19.44
CA ILE A 48 3.89 24.18 -18.89
C ILE A 48 4.03 24.08 -17.38
N LEU A 49 5.26 24.05 -16.86
CA LEU A 49 5.52 23.99 -15.42
C LEU A 49 4.95 25.22 -14.68
N ASN A 50 5.10 26.41 -15.23
CA ASN A 50 4.49 27.62 -14.63
C ASN A 50 2.96 27.54 -14.65
N GLN A 51 2.33 27.08 -15.73
CA GLN A 51 0.88 26.85 -15.79
C GLN A 51 0.42 25.87 -14.68
N LEU A 52 1.15 24.75 -14.49
CA LEU A 52 0.83 23.77 -13.45
C LEU A 52 1.00 24.36 -12.04
N VAL A 53 1.96 25.25 -11.83
CA VAL A 53 2.13 25.99 -10.56
C VAL A 53 0.97 26.96 -10.35
N ASP A 54 0.57 27.71 -11.38
CA ASP A 54 -0.56 28.66 -11.30
C ASP A 54 -1.89 27.93 -11.05
N GLU A 55 -2.04 26.71 -11.57
CA GLU A 55 -3.17 25.81 -11.31
C GLU A 55 -3.09 25.11 -9.93
N ARG A 56 -2.06 25.38 -9.14
CA ARG A 56 -1.80 24.74 -7.84
C ARG A 56 -1.68 23.21 -7.90
N LYS A 57 -1.33 22.65 -9.05
CA LYS A 57 -1.11 21.21 -9.23
C LYS A 57 0.29 20.79 -8.76
N ILE A 58 1.27 21.70 -8.94
CA ILE A 58 2.63 21.50 -8.47
C ILE A 58 3.11 22.76 -7.75
N GLU A 59 4.13 22.58 -6.93
CA GLU A 59 4.83 23.65 -6.24
C GLU A 59 6.27 23.75 -6.74
N LYS A 60 6.92 24.91 -6.52
CA LYS A 60 8.33 25.10 -6.88
C LYS A 60 9.13 25.72 -5.76
N THR A 61 10.41 25.32 -5.65
CA THR A 61 11.34 25.94 -4.68
C THR A 61 11.73 27.35 -5.11
N LYS A 62 12.13 28.18 -4.14
CA LYS A 62 12.70 29.53 -4.39
C LYS A 62 14.19 29.48 -4.73
N GLY A 63 14.84 28.31 -4.72
CA GLY A 63 16.28 28.14 -4.90
C GLY A 63 16.74 28.04 -6.37
N ARG A 64 18.03 27.86 -6.57
CA ARG A 64 18.64 27.51 -7.87
C ARG A 64 19.45 26.22 -7.68
N PRO A 65 19.16 25.13 -8.41
CA PRO A 65 18.09 25.03 -9.42
C PRO A 65 16.70 25.11 -8.80
N VAL A 66 15.71 25.55 -9.59
CA VAL A 66 14.29 25.49 -9.21
C VAL A 66 13.83 24.02 -9.30
N LEU A 67 13.31 23.48 -8.22
CA LEU A 67 12.78 22.12 -8.16
C LEU A 67 11.26 22.17 -8.14
N TYR A 68 10.63 21.16 -8.76
CA TYR A 68 9.18 21.03 -8.84
C TYR A 68 8.73 19.77 -8.11
N TYR A 69 7.60 19.82 -7.43
CA TYR A 69 6.99 18.72 -6.70
C TYR A 69 5.46 18.87 -6.70
N LEU A 70 4.76 17.79 -6.43
CA LEU A 70 3.30 17.85 -6.32
C LEU A 70 2.90 18.80 -5.18
N SER A 71 1.81 19.54 -5.38
CA SER A 71 1.23 20.31 -4.28
C SER A 71 0.60 19.36 -3.25
N THR A 72 0.54 19.80 -1.99
CA THR A 72 -0.07 19.03 -0.89
C THR A 72 -1.52 18.64 -1.22
N ASP A 73 -2.28 19.55 -1.82
CA ASP A 73 -3.67 19.28 -2.23
C ASP A 73 -3.76 18.16 -3.26
N GLN A 74 -2.82 18.11 -4.21
CA GLN A 74 -2.78 17.04 -5.22
C GLN A 74 -2.31 15.72 -4.63
N GLU A 75 -1.37 15.72 -3.69
CA GLU A 75 -0.98 14.52 -2.96
C GLU A 75 -2.18 13.91 -2.24
N VAL A 76 -2.96 14.71 -1.52
CA VAL A 76 -4.18 14.27 -0.83
C VAL A 76 -5.24 13.75 -1.80
N GLN A 77 -5.43 14.41 -2.95
CA GLN A 77 -6.36 13.93 -3.98
C GLN A 77 -5.94 12.57 -4.55
N ILE A 78 -4.66 12.39 -4.89
CA ILE A 78 -4.13 11.13 -5.40
C ILE A 78 -4.27 10.01 -4.36
N GLU A 79 -4.04 10.31 -3.09
CA GLU A 79 -4.21 9.37 -1.99
C GLU A 79 -5.65 8.92 -1.82
N ASN A 80 -6.60 9.83 -1.98
CA ASN A 80 -8.02 9.49 -1.94
C ASN A 80 -8.44 8.64 -3.14
N GLN A 81 -7.85 8.85 -4.31
CA GLN A 81 -8.15 8.11 -5.54
C GLN A 81 -7.60 6.67 -5.56
N VAL A 82 -6.69 6.31 -4.66
CA VAL A 82 -6.12 4.94 -4.63
C VAL A 82 -7.20 3.86 -4.55
N PHE A 83 -8.27 4.14 -3.82
CA PHE A 83 -9.35 3.18 -3.58
C PHE A 83 -10.53 3.32 -4.55
N ASP A 84 -10.52 4.30 -5.47
CA ASP A 84 -11.64 4.60 -6.40
C ASP A 84 -12.04 3.43 -7.31
N SER A 85 -11.10 2.53 -7.57
CA SER A 85 -11.36 1.33 -8.38
C SER A 85 -12.07 0.20 -7.61
N LEU A 86 -12.26 0.35 -6.29
CA LEU A 86 -12.92 -0.66 -5.48
C LEU A 86 -14.44 -0.46 -5.51
N ILE A 87 -15.17 -1.50 -5.88
CA ILE A 87 -16.62 -1.48 -5.86
C ILE A 87 -17.13 -1.26 -4.43
N GLY A 88 -17.95 -0.24 -4.23
CA GLY A 88 -18.53 0.12 -2.93
C GLY A 88 -17.60 0.93 -2.03
N GLN A 89 -16.55 1.55 -2.57
CA GLN A 89 -15.57 2.34 -1.82
C GLN A 89 -16.19 3.48 -0.99
N ASP A 90 -17.19 4.19 -1.55
CA ASP A 90 -17.88 5.31 -0.88
C ASP A 90 -19.09 4.88 -0.05
N LEU A 91 -19.44 3.60 -0.09
CA LEU A 91 -20.60 3.01 0.55
C LEU A 91 -20.18 1.88 1.51
N SER A 92 -20.35 0.65 1.10
CA SER A 92 -20.15 -0.52 1.95
C SER A 92 -18.70 -0.79 2.37
N LEU A 93 -17.71 -0.38 1.56
CA LEU A 93 -16.28 -0.47 1.90
C LEU A 93 -15.72 0.79 2.58
N LYS A 94 -16.48 1.86 2.67
CA LYS A 94 -16.02 3.13 3.22
C LYS A 94 -15.43 2.96 4.62
N ASP A 95 -16.17 2.34 5.52
CA ASP A 95 -15.73 2.12 6.89
C ASP A 95 -14.53 1.18 6.96
N THR A 96 -14.52 0.11 6.14
CA THR A 96 -13.38 -0.80 6.00
C THR A 96 -12.10 -0.07 5.59
N ILE A 97 -12.19 0.83 4.58
CA ILE A 97 -11.06 1.62 4.09
C ILE A 97 -10.59 2.61 5.17
N GLN A 98 -11.52 3.36 5.78
CA GLN A 98 -11.19 4.35 6.80
C GLN A 98 -10.56 3.70 8.04
N PHE A 99 -11.12 2.59 8.49
CA PHE A 99 -10.58 1.85 9.63
C PHE A 99 -9.19 1.29 9.33
N THR A 100 -8.97 0.77 8.11
CA THR A 100 -7.66 0.28 7.67
C THR A 100 -6.63 1.43 7.59
N LYS A 101 -7.00 2.59 7.04
CA LYS A 101 -6.14 3.78 7.03
C LYS A 101 -5.77 4.19 8.45
N SER A 102 -6.72 4.19 9.38
CA SER A 102 -6.50 4.52 10.79
C SER A 102 -5.58 3.51 11.48
N ALA A 103 -5.75 2.21 11.19
CA ALA A 103 -4.90 1.15 11.71
C ALA A 103 -3.44 1.29 11.26
N ILE A 104 -3.24 1.69 10.00
CA ILE A 104 -1.92 1.91 9.41
C ILE A 104 -1.26 3.18 9.98
N ALA A 105 -2.03 4.25 10.15
CA ALA A 105 -1.55 5.52 10.70
C ALA A 105 -1.31 5.48 12.22
N TYR A 106 -1.79 4.45 12.92
CA TYR A 106 -1.61 4.32 14.35
C TYR A 106 -0.12 4.13 14.68
N PRO A 107 0.43 4.87 15.65
CA PRO A 107 1.87 4.91 15.94
C PRO A 107 2.35 3.64 16.67
N MET A 108 1.99 2.48 16.19
CA MET A 108 2.54 1.19 16.62
C MET A 108 3.63 0.75 15.67
N ARG A 109 4.58 -0.01 16.21
CA ARG A 109 5.78 -0.44 15.49
C ARG A 109 5.46 -1.23 14.21
N ILE A 110 4.41 -2.04 14.22
CA ILE A 110 4.00 -2.87 13.07
C ILE A 110 2.47 -2.97 13.07
N PRO A 111 1.78 -2.42 12.05
CA PRO A 111 0.35 -2.65 11.89
C PRO A 111 0.09 -4.13 11.62
N ARG A 112 -0.74 -4.74 12.48
CA ARG A 112 -1.21 -6.13 12.35
C ARG A 112 -2.70 -6.10 12.18
N ILE A 113 -3.17 -6.40 10.98
CA ILE A 113 -4.58 -6.26 10.59
C ILE A 113 -5.14 -7.64 10.28
N LEU A 114 -6.23 -8.00 10.94
CA LEU A 114 -6.99 -9.19 10.64
C LEU A 114 -8.21 -8.80 9.80
N PHE A 115 -8.24 -9.24 8.56
CA PHE A 115 -9.41 -9.15 7.70
C PHE A 115 -10.29 -10.36 7.88
N THR A 116 -11.58 -10.13 8.13
CA THR A 116 -12.59 -11.17 8.17
C THR A 116 -13.60 -10.97 7.05
N GLY A 117 -14.08 -12.08 6.47
CA GLY A 117 -15.11 -12.02 5.43
C GLY A 117 -15.07 -13.26 4.54
N GLN A 118 -16.07 -13.41 3.69
CA GLN A 118 -16.24 -14.59 2.84
C GLN A 118 -15.14 -14.74 1.79
N LYS A 119 -14.99 -15.96 1.25
CA LYS A 119 -14.12 -16.20 0.11
C LYS A 119 -14.60 -15.40 -1.11
N GLY A 120 -13.66 -14.81 -1.84
CA GLY A 120 -13.98 -14.08 -3.09
C GLY A 120 -14.29 -12.59 -2.92
N ILE A 121 -14.31 -12.05 -1.70
CA ILE A 121 -14.63 -10.63 -1.43
C ILE A 121 -13.58 -9.60 -1.90
N GLY A 122 -12.59 -10.00 -2.68
CA GLY A 122 -11.58 -9.07 -3.20
C GLY A 122 -10.49 -8.67 -2.20
N VAL A 123 -10.19 -9.50 -1.20
CA VAL A 123 -9.13 -9.24 -0.19
C VAL A 123 -7.79 -8.92 -0.85
N ARG A 124 -7.43 -9.64 -1.91
CA ARG A 124 -6.18 -9.38 -2.65
C ARG A 124 -6.17 -7.97 -3.23
N THR A 125 -7.22 -7.59 -3.95
CA THR A 125 -7.33 -6.26 -4.58
C THR A 125 -7.31 -5.15 -3.53
N LEU A 126 -8.00 -5.35 -2.40
CA LEU A 126 -7.96 -4.40 -1.28
C LEU A 126 -6.54 -4.28 -0.72
N ALA A 127 -5.83 -5.38 -0.52
CA ALA A 127 -4.45 -5.36 -0.01
C ALA A 127 -3.46 -4.73 -1.02
N GLU A 128 -3.65 -4.93 -2.33
CA GLU A 128 -2.89 -4.24 -3.38
C GLU A 128 -3.10 -2.71 -3.30
N LYS A 129 -4.33 -2.27 -3.07
CA LYS A 129 -4.65 -0.84 -2.87
C LYS A 129 -4.08 -0.28 -1.57
N ILE A 130 -4.10 -1.06 -0.50
CA ILE A 130 -3.44 -0.70 0.76
C ILE A 130 -1.93 -0.57 0.56
N TYR A 131 -1.31 -1.49 -0.17
CA TYR A 131 0.12 -1.39 -0.49
C TYR A 131 0.43 -0.12 -1.30
N GLU A 132 -0.37 0.19 -2.32
CA GLU A 132 -0.26 1.45 -3.07
C GLU A 132 -0.38 2.66 -2.13
N TYR A 133 -1.37 2.66 -1.23
CA TYR A 133 -1.60 3.73 -0.26
C TYR A 133 -0.41 3.92 0.70
N VAL A 134 0.11 2.84 1.31
CA VAL A 134 1.22 2.96 2.28
C VAL A 134 2.53 3.37 1.62
N CYS A 135 2.74 3.02 0.35
CA CYS A 135 3.84 3.54 -0.46
C CYS A 135 3.67 5.03 -0.74
N LEU A 136 2.45 5.48 -1.06
CA LEU A 136 2.13 6.90 -1.23
C LEU A 136 2.33 7.70 0.05
N GLN A 137 1.98 7.14 1.20
CA GLN A 137 2.15 7.75 2.53
C GLN A 137 3.59 7.70 3.06
N ARG A 138 4.52 7.10 2.33
CA ARG A 138 5.92 6.89 2.77
C ARG A 138 6.04 6.07 4.07
N ILE A 139 5.03 5.28 4.39
CA ILE A 139 5.05 4.40 5.56
C ILE A 139 6.01 3.23 5.30
N LEU A 140 6.00 2.71 4.08
CA LEU A 140 6.96 1.72 3.63
C LEU A 140 8.13 2.37 2.87
N LYS A 141 9.32 1.78 2.97
CA LYS A 141 10.50 2.20 2.21
C LYS A 141 10.32 1.93 0.71
N LYS A 142 11.10 2.63 -0.11
CA LYS A 142 11.03 2.55 -1.58
C LYS A 142 11.22 1.14 -2.16
N ASP A 143 12.08 0.33 -1.53
CA ASP A 143 12.41 -1.01 -1.99
C ASP A 143 11.54 -2.08 -1.31
N SER A 144 10.48 -1.65 -0.64
CA SER A 144 9.51 -2.53 0.00
C SER A 144 8.81 -3.40 -1.03
N ASN A 145 8.52 -4.63 -0.66
CA ASN A 145 7.83 -5.58 -1.52
C ASN A 145 6.41 -5.85 -0.99
N PHE A 146 5.54 -6.22 -1.89
CA PHE A 146 4.25 -6.79 -1.56
C PHE A 146 4.28 -8.30 -1.83
N LYS A 147 4.10 -9.09 -0.78
CA LYS A 147 4.10 -10.56 -0.86
C LYS A 147 2.75 -11.12 -0.43
N ILE A 148 2.31 -12.16 -1.13
CA ILE A 148 1.05 -12.84 -0.86
C ILE A 148 1.31 -14.33 -0.70
N VAL A 149 0.74 -14.90 0.37
CA VAL A 149 0.60 -16.35 0.56
C VAL A 149 -0.89 -16.65 0.63
N ASP A 150 -1.40 -17.40 -0.36
CA ASP A 150 -2.75 -17.96 -0.29
C ASP A 150 -2.64 -19.40 0.24
N CYS A 151 -3.16 -19.63 1.45
CA CYS A 151 -3.04 -20.95 2.08
C CYS A 151 -3.80 -22.05 1.32
N LEU A 152 -4.71 -21.70 0.41
CA LEU A 152 -5.38 -22.70 -0.43
C LEU A 152 -4.49 -23.27 -1.53
N ASP A 153 -3.40 -22.58 -1.89
CA ASP A 153 -2.50 -23.00 -2.98
C ASP A 153 -1.46 -24.04 -2.51
N TYR A 154 -1.40 -24.35 -1.21
CA TYR A 154 -0.35 -25.14 -0.60
C TYR A 154 -0.89 -26.17 0.38
N ASN A 155 -0.20 -27.30 0.54
CA ASN A 155 -0.44 -28.19 1.67
C ASN A 155 0.21 -27.65 2.97
N GLU A 156 -0.16 -28.21 4.11
CA GLU A 156 0.26 -27.69 5.42
C GLU A 156 1.79 -27.69 5.60
N LYS A 157 2.50 -28.67 5.08
CA LYS A 157 3.96 -28.73 5.12
C LYS A 157 4.59 -27.58 4.33
N GLN A 158 4.06 -27.30 3.14
CA GLN A 158 4.51 -26.18 2.31
C GLN A 158 4.18 -24.82 2.95
N ILE A 159 3.00 -24.69 3.58
CA ILE A 159 2.64 -23.50 4.34
C ILE A 159 3.61 -23.30 5.52
N SER A 160 3.90 -24.38 6.27
CA SER A 160 4.86 -24.34 7.37
C SER A 160 6.24 -23.88 6.90
N GLU A 161 6.75 -24.40 5.80
CA GLU A 161 8.05 -23.98 5.26
C GLU A 161 8.04 -22.50 4.87
N LYS A 162 6.97 -22.03 4.22
CA LYS A 162 6.82 -20.63 3.81
C LYS A 162 6.68 -19.65 4.97
N LEU A 163 6.09 -20.06 6.09
CA LEU A 163 5.78 -19.18 7.21
C LEU A 163 6.80 -19.28 8.37
N ILE A 164 7.38 -20.45 8.61
CA ILE A 164 8.31 -20.69 9.74
C ILE A 164 9.60 -21.40 9.35
N GLY A 165 9.79 -21.73 8.06
CA GLY A 165 11.02 -22.31 7.54
C GLY A 165 12.21 -21.35 7.62
N LYS A 166 13.40 -21.84 7.24
CA LYS A 166 14.62 -21.04 7.28
C LYS A 166 14.60 -19.82 6.36
N GLU A 167 13.94 -19.95 5.21
CA GLU A 167 13.73 -18.89 4.21
C GLU A 167 12.24 -18.56 4.18
N ASN A 168 11.71 -18.06 5.31
CA ASN A 168 10.30 -17.74 5.39
C ASN A 168 10.00 -16.33 4.87
N ILE A 169 8.75 -16.12 4.49
CA ILE A 169 8.27 -14.87 3.88
C ILE A 169 8.53 -13.62 4.74
N PHE A 170 8.59 -13.78 6.06
CA PHE A 170 8.81 -12.66 6.97
C PHE A 170 10.25 -12.16 6.96
N LEU A 171 11.22 -13.08 6.78
CA LEU A 171 12.63 -12.74 6.62
C LEU A 171 12.91 -12.14 5.24
N GLU A 172 12.30 -12.72 4.19
CA GLU A 172 12.47 -12.23 2.82
C GLU A 172 11.83 -10.85 2.57
N ASN A 173 10.81 -10.52 3.34
CA ASN A 173 10.02 -9.31 3.13
C ASN A 173 10.02 -8.36 4.34
N ASN A 174 11.10 -8.34 5.08
CA ASN A 174 11.26 -7.35 6.14
C ASN A 174 11.30 -5.95 5.53
N HIS A 175 10.40 -5.07 5.95
CA HIS A 175 10.10 -3.72 5.42
C HIS A 175 9.06 -3.65 4.29
N GLY A 176 8.25 -4.67 4.08
CA GLY A 176 7.18 -4.68 3.07
C GLY A 176 5.77 -4.82 3.63
N LEU A 177 4.84 -5.20 2.76
CA LEU A 177 3.51 -5.63 3.13
C LEU A 177 3.36 -7.11 2.83
N ILE A 178 2.87 -7.87 3.80
CA ILE A 178 2.61 -9.31 3.68
C ILE A 178 1.12 -9.55 3.85
N LEU A 179 0.52 -10.24 2.88
CA LEU A 179 -0.85 -10.72 2.94
C LEU A 179 -0.85 -12.25 3.02
N ILE A 180 -1.42 -12.80 4.10
CA ILE A 180 -1.67 -14.24 4.24
C ILE A 180 -3.18 -14.46 4.15
N LYS A 181 -3.63 -15.18 3.11
CA LYS A 181 -5.05 -15.41 2.83
C LYS A 181 -5.48 -16.79 3.26
N ASN A 182 -6.78 -16.90 3.59
CA ASN A 182 -7.46 -18.17 3.83
C ASN A 182 -6.81 -19.01 4.94
N VAL A 183 -6.38 -18.37 6.02
CA VAL A 183 -5.74 -19.06 7.15
C VAL A 183 -6.65 -20.03 7.89
N ASN A 184 -7.96 -20.03 7.58
CA ASN A 184 -8.91 -21.00 8.10
C ASN A 184 -8.59 -22.45 7.72
N VAL A 185 -7.82 -22.71 6.64
CA VAL A 185 -7.40 -24.05 6.26
C VAL A 185 -6.13 -24.52 6.99
N VAL A 186 -5.47 -23.65 7.71
CA VAL A 186 -4.24 -23.93 8.45
C VAL A 186 -4.57 -24.46 9.84
N SER A 187 -3.80 -25.43 10.36
CA SER A 187 -4.00 -25.94 11.71
C SER A 187 -3.75 -24.88 12.78
N LYS A 188 -4.43 -25.02 13.92
CA LYS A 188 -4.25 -24.11 15.08
C LYS A 188 -2.81 -24.13 15.59
N ASP A 189 -2.17 -25.29 15.56
CA ASP A 189 -0.78 -25.46 16.01
C ASP A 189 0.20 -24.69 15.14
N LEU A 190 0.03 -24.75 13.82
CA LEU A 190 0.89 -23.99 12.90
C LEU A 190 0.69 -22.50 13.06
N ILE A 191 -0.56 -22.02 13.18
CA ILE A 191 -0.85 -20.61 13.44
C ILE A 191 -0.20 -20.15 14.75
N SER A 192 -0.29 -20.98 15.84
CA SER A 192 0.37 -20.66 17.10
C SER A 192 1.87 -20.50 16.96
N ASN A 193 2.49 -21.41 16.21
CA ASN A 193 3.93 -21.36 15.98
C ASN A 193 4.31 -20.10 15.21
N VAL A 194 3.55 -19.71 14.20
CA VAL A 194 3.74 -18.44 13.45
C VAL A 194 3.62 -17.24 14.39
N ILE A 195 2.56 -17.16 15.20
CA ILE A 195 2.36 -16.06 16.13
C ILE A 195 3.50 -15.99 17.16
N ARG A 196 3.93 -17.13 17.71
CA ARG A 196 5.04 -17.20 18.65
C ARG A 196 6.34 -16.71 18.03
N MET A 197 6.63 -17.13 16.80
CA MET A 197 7.80 -16.66 16.05
C MET A 197 7.75 -15.14 15.83
N LEU A 198 6.59 -14.61 15.40
CA LEU A 198 6.40 -13.18 15.17
C LEU A 198 6.51 -12.35 16.46
N LYS A 199 6.05 -12.89 17.61
CA LYS A 199 6.20 -12.23 18.92
C LYS A 199 7.65 -12.18 19.39
N ASN A 200 8.43 -13.22 19.09
CA ASN A 200 9.82 -13.35 19.56
C ASN A 200 10.83 -12.58 18.69
N ASN A 201 10.44 -12.13 17.52
CA ASN A 201 11.31 -11.37 16.62
C ASN A 201 10.96 -9.88 16.65
N SER A 202 11.69 -9.13 17.43
CA SER A 202 11.52 -7.68 17.57
C SER A 202 11.98 -6.87 16.35
N ASP A 203 12.78 -7.48 15.47
CA ASP A 203 13.43 -6.80 14.34
C ASP A 203 12.59 -6.80 13.06
N PHE A 204 11.44 -7.46 13.08
CA PHE A 204 10.51 -7.43 11.98
C PHE A 204 9.84 -6.05 11.88
N ASP A 205 9.87 -5.49 10.68
CA ASP A 205 9.34 -4.16 10.35
C ASP A 205 8.57 -4.24 9.02
N PHE A 206 7.39 -4.86 9.06
CA PHE A 206 6.51 -5.03 7.91
C PHE A 206 5.04 -4.87 8.31
N ILE A 207 4.17 -4.52 7.38
CA ILE A 207 2.72 -4.53 7.59
C ILE A 207 2.20 -5.94 7.35
N LEU A 208 1.54 -6.52 8.34
CA LEU A 208 0.96 -7.85 8.27
C LEU A 208 -0.56 -7.77 8.15
N ILE A 209 -1.09 -8.32 7.07
CA ILE A 209 -2.51 -8.55 6.87
C ILE A 209 -2.76 -10.06 6.82
N ILE A 210 -3.64 -10.54 7.67
CA ILE A 210 -4.14 -11.92 7.61
C ILE A 210 -5.62 -11.89 7.25
N HIS A 211 -6.03 -12.75 6.34
CA HIS A 211 -7.43 -12.94 6.00
C HIS A 211 -7.94 -14.28 6.52
N LEU A 212 -9.01 -14.19 7.27
CA LEU A 212 -9.76 -15.32 7.82
C LEU A 212 -11.17 -15.33 7.23
N ASN A 213 -11.54 -16.43 6.61
CA ASN A 213 -12.91 -16.64 6.14
C ASN A 213 -13.77 -17.10 7.33
N GLU A 214 -14.64 -16.23 7.83
CA GLU A 214 -15.71 -16.40 8.85
C GLU A 214 -15.64 -17.66 9.75
N ASP A 215 -14.46 -17.99 10.25
CA ASP A 215 -14.23 -19.10 11.18
C ASP A 215 -14.14 -18.54 12.60
N LEU A 216 -15.26 -18.55 13.30
CA LEU A 216 -15.38 -17.98 14.67
C LEU A 216 -14.43 -18.65 15.67
N ASP A 217 -14.19 -19.95 15.53
CA ASP A 217 -13.31 -20.71 16.43
C ASP A 217 -11.84 -20.27 16.31
N LYS A 218 -11.44 -19.86 15.11
CA LYS A 218 -10.10 -19.33 14.85
C LYS A 218 -9.99 -17.85 15.13
N LEU A 219 -11.10 -17.13 15.08
CA LEU A 219 -11.14 -15.70 15.34
C LEU A 219 -10.64 -15.36 16.76
N ASP A 220 -11.18 -16.04 17.78
CA ASP A 220 -10.78 -15.80 19.17
C ASP A 220 -9.29 -16.04 19.39
N TYR A 221 -8.75 -17.03 18.72
CA TYR A 221 -7.35 -17.39 18.82
C TYR A 221 -6.39 -16.37 18.18
N LEU A 222 -6.83 -15.70 17.10
CA LEU A 222 -6.06 -14.66 16.43
C LEU A 222 -6.24 -13.28 17.09
N ARG A 223 -7.35 -13.04 17.77
CA ARG A 223 -7.74 -11.75 18.34
C ARG A 223 -6.66 -11.14 19.23
N ASP A 224 -6.04 -11.93 20.08
CA ASP A 224 -5.01 -11.45 21.01
C ASP A 224 -3.70 -11.01 20.34
N TYR A 225 -3.53 -11.39 19.10
CA TYR A 225 -2.33 -11.04 18.34
C TYR A 225 -2.55 -9.84 17.43
N PHE A 226 -3.75 -9.65 16.90
CA PHE A 226 -4.08 -8.59 15.97
C PHE A 226 -4.69 -7.39 16.68
N ASN A 227 -4.06 -6.23 16.49
CA ASN A 227 -4.53 -4.98 17.11
C ASN A 227 -5.79 -4.44 16.43
N PHE A 228 -5.97 -4.78 15.15
CA PHE A 228 -7.04 -4.28 14.32
C PHE A 228 -7.75 -5.43 13.61
N MET A 229 -9.06 -5.49 13.80
CA MET A 229 -9.95 -6.42 13.12
C MET A 229 -10.88 -5.64 12.21
N VAL A 230 -10.89 -5.99 10.95
CA VAL A 230 -11.66 -5.30 9.91
C VAL A 230 -12.52 -6.31 9.17
N HIS A 231 -13.82 -6.15 9.26
CA HIS A 231 -14.75 -6.94 8.46
C HIS A 231 -14.87 -6.36 7.05
N ILE A 232 -14.78 -7.24 6.05
CA ILE A 232 -14.96 -6.89 4.65
C ILE A 232 -16.33 -7.42 4.22
N PRO A 233 -17.29 -6.55 3.85
CA PRO A 233 -18.63 -6.98 3.44
C PRO A 233 -18.59 -7.83 2.17
N SER A 234 -19.53 -8.77 2.06
CA SER A 234 -19.69 -9.61 0.86
C SER A 234 -20.01 -8.75 -0.37
N LEU A 235 -19.71 -9.28 -1.56
CA LEU A 235 -20.01 -8.57 -2.82
C LEU A 235 -21.51 -8.31 -3.01
N ASP A 236 -22.36 -9.23 -2.54
CA ASP A 236 -23.83 -9.09 -2.61
C ASP A 236 -24.34 -7.93 -1.74
N ASN A 237 -23.61 -7.59 -0.67
CA ASN A 237 -23.90 -6.48 0.22
C ASN A 237 -23.22 -5.18 -0.20
N ARG A 238 -22.47 -5.19 -1.30
CA ARG A 238 -21.88 -3.98 -1.86
C ARG A 238 -22.86 -3.35 -2.82
N ASN A 239 -23.34 -2.16 -2.47
CA ASN A 239 -24.19 -1.41 -3.38
C ASN A 239 -23.41 -1.12 -4.66
N LEU A 240 -23.90 -1.70 -5.75
CA LEU A 240 -23.47 -1.36 -7.10
C LEU A 240 -24.17 -0.03 -7.43
N SER A 241 -23.46 1.07 -7.31
CA SER A 241 -23.91 2.38 -7.79
C SER A 241 -23.44 2.60 -9.20
#